data_59e36b0231783dac8cc316fbdf987dba
#
_entry.id   59e36b0231783dac8cc316fbdf987dba
#
_cell.length_a   1.000
_cell.length_b   1.000
_cell.length_c   1.000
_cell.angle_alpha   90.00
_cell.angle_beta   90.00
_cell.angle_gamma   90.00
#
_symmetry.space_group_name_H-M   'P 1'
#
loop_
_entity.id
_entity.type
_entity.pdbx_description
1 polymer ?
#
loop_
_entity_poly.entity_id
_entity_poly.type
_entity_poly.pdbx_seq_one_letter_code
_entity_poly.pdbx_strand_id
1 'polypeptide(L)'
;MAEQQQLQPGQTEEPAETGFFDRLFSGDKPLWIIVISLAIISLLVVYSSTASMAYKNAGGNTAHYFFNQLKFIAIGFVIMWFVHRINYQRYVRFTVVLFILALGFMLLTFVIGVNLNSASRWIRIPIIGMTFQPSDFMRVTLVALLAQQLAKRQKVIDKIPILPALTPGGWRKNPRKNRDILFDTTIPLLGPVVVACGAIFFSNFSTAALTFFTCWVMLFIGRVRVRELWRLIALVVVVMAAAVTVMYMFNIGRSHTWVNRLGLGDALSKTEQVQVQNDEDNLQEEQAQIAIASGGITGKGPGNSTQRSNLPHAYSDFAYAFIVEEYGLVGSCLILFLYLCVFFRGIVIFQRCGTALPSLLVLGLSLMITLQALINMMVSVGYFPVTGQTLPLISLGGSSVVFTSLSLGIILGVSRQEQSLDRPKGESLLE
;
A
#
# COMPACT_ATOMS: atom_id res chain seq x y z
N MET A 1 -59.32 -36.65 28.28
CA MET A 1 -59.41 -35.46 27.40
C MET A 1 -57.99 -34.95 27.23
N ALA A 2 -57.34 -35.33 26.15
CA ALA A 2 -56.01 -34.86 25.80
C ALA A 2 -56.17 -33.92 24.58
N GLU A 3 -55.88 -32.64 24.84
CA GLU A 3 -55.98 -31.55 23.90
C GLU A 3 -54.76 -31.63 22.92
N GLN A 4 -55.03 -32.01 21.69
CA GLN A 4 -54.06 -31.98 20.62
C GLN A 4 -53.83 -30.51 20.20
N GLN A 5 -52.73 -29.91 20.62
CA GLN A 5 -52.19 -28.69 20.00
C GLN A 5 -51.78 -28.98 18.56
N GLN A 6 -52.55 -28.50 17.61
CA GLN A 6 -52.20 -28.40 16.18
C GLN A 6 -51.05 -27.44 16.02
N LEU A 7 -49.86 -27.93 15.69
CA LEU A 7 -48.73 -27.17 15.15
C LEU A 7 -49.16 -26.57 13.81
N GLN A 8 -49.25 -25.27 13.74
CA GLN A 8 -49.44 -24.54 12.48
C GLN A 8 -48.20 -24.79 11.59
N PRO A 9 -48.39 -25.16 10.30
CA PRO A 9 -47.27 -25.30 9.38
C PRO A 9 -46.60 -23.95 9.12
N GLY A 10 -45.29 -23.97 9.18
CA GLY A 10 -44.39 -22.85 9.17
C GLY A 10 -44.74 -21.75 8.17
N GLN A 11 -44.71 -20.53 8.70
CA GLN A 11 -44.47 -19.36 7.90
C GLN A 11 -43.05 -19.51 7.30
N THR A 12 -43.00 -19.88 6.02
CA THR A 12 -41.80 -19.71 5.21
C THR A 12 -41.57 -18.19 5.16
N GLU A 13 -40.59 -17.71 5.95
CA GLU A 13 -40.08 -16.35 5.78
C GLU A 13 -39.64 -16.25 4.30
N GLU A 14 -40.38 -15.47 3.53
CA GLU A 14 -39.98 -15.10 2.17
C GLU A 14 -38.56 -14.51 2.25
N PRO A 15 -37.62 -14.97 1.42
CA PRO A 15 -36.28 -14.42 1.41
C PRO A 15 -36.42 -12.92 1.11
N ALA A 16 -35.98 -12.08 2.05
CA ALA A 16 -36.02 -10.64 1.93
C ALA A 16 -35.35 -10.26 0.59
N GLU A 17 -36.12 -9.66 -0.32
CA GLU A 17 -35.60 -9.17 -1.60
C GLU A 17 -34.35 -8.37 -1.32
N THR A 18 -33.21 -8.82 -1.82
CA THR A 18 -31.94 -8.12 -1.66
C THR A 18 -32.07 -6.78 -2.35
N GLY A 19 -32.16 -5.69 -1.56
CA GLY A 19 -32.39 -4.35 -2.06
C GLY A 19 -31.31 -3.96 -3.09
N PHE A 20 -31.66 -3.08 -4.03
CA PHE A 20 -30.72 -2.56 -5.05
C PHE A 20 -29.37 -2.15 -4.46
N PHE A 21 -29.35 -1.52 -3.28
CA PHE A 21 -28.13 -1.15 -2.57
C PHE A 21 -27.31 -2.35 -2.09
N ASP A 22 -27.92 -3.43 -1.67
CA ASP A 22 -27.23 -4.65 -1.25
C ASP A 22 -26.55 -5.37 -2.43
N ARG A 23 -27.14 -5.28 -3.61
CA ARG A 23 -26.52 -5.76 -4.85
C ARG A 23 -25.36 -4.87 -5.32
N LEU A 24 -25.47 -3.54 -5.12
CA LEU A 24 -24.45 -2.58 -5.52
C LEU A 24 -23.20 -2.65 -4.62
N PHE A 25 -23.38 -2.74 -3.30
CA PHE A 25 -22.35 -2.75 -2.26
C PHE A 25 -22.22 -4.12 -1.61
N SER A 26 -22.18 -5.18 -2.43
CA SER A 26 -21.99 -6.55 -1.96
C SER A 26 -20.60 -6.75 -1.35
N GLY A 27 -20.44 -7.69 -0.42
CA GLY A 27 -19.22 -7.95 0.32
C GLY A 27 -19.22 -7.27 1.70
N ASP A 28 -18.05 -6.88 2.19
CA ASP A 28 -17.88 -6.33 3.53
C ASP A 28 -18.43 -4.89 3.65
N LYS A 29 -19.65 -4.75 4.19
CA LYS A 29 -20.32 -3.45 4.35
C LYS A 29 -19.52 -2.44 5.20
N PRO A 30 -18.91 -2.82 6.36
CA PRO A 30 -18.07 -1.90 7.12
C PRO A 30 -16.88 -1.35 6.30
N LEU A 31 -16.26 -2.18 5.47
CA LEU A 31 -15.15 -1.72 4.63
C LEU A 31 -15.61 -0.67 3.60
N TRP A 32 -16.80 -0.83 3.01
CA TRP A 32 -17.39 0.18 2.13
C TRP A 32 -17.58 1.52 2.84
N ILE A 33 -18.11 1.50 4.07
CA ILE A 33 -18.32 2.72 4.88
C ILE A 33 -16.98 3.41 5.15
N ILE A 34 -15.93 2.66 5.53
CA ILE A 34 -14.60 3.21 5.78
C ILE A 34 -14.03 3.89 4.51
N VAL A 35 -14.13 3.23 3.36
CA VAL A 35 -13.62 3.76 2.09
C VAL A 35 -14.35 5.03 1.68
N ILE A 36 -15.68 5.06 1.81
CA ILE A 36 -16.49 6.27 1.53
C ILE A 36 -16.10 7.40 2.48
N SER A 37 -15.90 7.11 3.77
CA SER A 37 -15.47 8.10 4.75
C SER A 37 -14.10 8.69 4.40
N LEU A 38 -13.12 7.83 4.05
CA LEU A 38 -11.79 8.28 3.60
C LEU A 38 -11.88 9.12 2.33
N ALA A 39 -12.74 8.77 1.38
CA ALA A 39 -12.94 9.54 0.15
C ALA A 39 -13.55 10.94 0.42
N ILE A 40 -14.52 11.05 1.32
CA ILE A 40 -15.09 12.33 1.74
C ILE A 40 -14.01 13.19 2.43
N ILE A 41 -13.27 12.61 3.38
CA ILE A 41 -12.17 13.30 4.06
C ILE A 41 -11.11 13.77 3.04
N SER A 42 -10.78 12.95 2.05
CA SER A 42 -9.86 13.32 0.97
C SER A 42 -10.28 14.59 0.23
N LEU A 43 -11.55 14.71 -0.13
CA LEU A 43 -12.07 15.90 -0.83
C LEU A 43 -11.97 17.16 0.03
N LEU A 44 -12.29 17.05 1.32
CA LEU A 44 -12.19 18.17 2.26
C LEU A 44 -10.74 18.62 2.45
N VAL A 45 -9.84 17.66 2.69
CA VAL A 45 -8.41 17.92 2.90
C VAL A 45 -7.77 18.52 1.64
N VAL A 46 -8.04 17.97 0.45
CA VAL A 46 -7.45 18.48 -0.80
C VAL A 46 -7.99 19.87 -1.11
N TYR A 47 -9.28 20.13 -0.92
CA TYR A 47 -9.84 21.46 -1.11
C TYR A 47 -9.15 22.50 -0.24
N SER A 48 -8.93 22.18 1.01
CA SER A 48 -8.27 23.08 1.96
C SER A 48 -6.76 23.23 1.71
N SER A 49 -6.03 22.12 1.51
CA SER A 49 -4.56 22.12 1.38
C SER A 49 -4.06 22.75 0.07
N THR A 50 -4.88 22.74 -1.00
CA THR A 50 -4.45 23.20 -2.32
C THR A 50 -4.69 24.70 -2.58
N ALA A 51 -5.25 25.45 -1.64
CA ALA A 51 -5.55 26.86 -1.86
C ALA A 51 -4.30 27.71 -2.18
N SER A 52 -3.16 27.46 -1.51
CA SER A 52 -1.89 28.15 -1.78
C SER A 52 -1.34 27.81 -3.18
N MET A 53 -1.45 26.54 -3.58
CA MET A 53 -1.03 26.06 -4.90
C MET A 53 -1.91 26.66 -6.01
N ALA A 54 -3.21 26.79 -5.74
CA ALA A 54 -4.15 27.42 -6.65
C ALA A 54 -3.80 28.87 -6.91
N TYR A 55 -3.38 29.61 -5.90
CA TYR A 55 -2.93 30.99 -6.04
C TYR A 55 -1.68 31.10 -6.93
N LYS A 56 -0.69 30.19 -6.74
CA LYS A 56 0.57 30.21 -7.51
C LYS A 56 0.41 29.74 -8.96
N ASN A 57 -0.40 28.70 -9.20
CA ASN A 57 -0.40 27.98 -10.48
C ASN A 57 -1.72 28.08 -11.26
N ALA A 58 -2.82 28.47 -10.62
CA ALA A 58 -4.18 28.43 -11.22
C ALA A 58 -4.97 29.73 -10.99
N GLY A 59 -4.30 30.88 -10.80
CA GLY A 59 -4.96 32.18 -10.63
C GLY A 59 -5.95 32.23 -9.46
N GLY A 60 -5.73 31.46 -8.40
CA GLY A 60 -6.62 31.39 -7.24
C GLY A 60 -7.76 30.36 -7.33
N ASN A 61 -7.84 29.57 -8.43
CA ASN A 61 -8.93 28.62 -8.63
C ASN A 61 -8.71 27.30 -7.88
N THR A 62 -9.11 27.22 -6.62
CA THR A 62 -9.04 26.02 -5.77
C THR A 62 -9.99 24.91 -6.28
N ALA A 63 -11.09 25.29 -6.94
CA ALA A 63 -12.05 24.34 -7.49
C ALA A 63 -11.42 23.42 -8.55
N HIS A 64 -10.39 23.90 -9.28
CA HIS A 64 -9.66 23.08 -10.22
C HIS A 64 -9.06 21.82 -9.56
N TYR A 65 -8.40 21.96 -8.42
CA TYR A 65 -7.79 20.84 -7.70
C TYR A 65 -8.83 19.93 -7.05
N PHE A 66 -9.91 20.51 -6.53
CA PHE A 66 -11.05 19.77 -5.99
C PHE A 66 -11.69 18.87 -7.06
N PHE A 67 -12.03 19.41 -8.23
CA PHE A 67 -12.61 18.62 -9.32
C PHE A 67 -11.62 17.58 -9.87
N ASN A 68 -10.33 17.88 -9.87
CA ASN A 68 -9.31 16.92 -10.26
C ASN A 68 -9.24 15.75 -9.28
N GLN A 69 -9.28 16.00 -7.96
CA GLN A 69 -9.34 14.94 -6.95
C GLN A 69 -10.64 14.14 -7.03
N LEU A 70 -11.78 14.82 -7.19
CA LEU A 70 -13.09 14.18 -7.37
C LEU A 70 -13.07 13.23 -8.58
N LYS A 71 -12.49 13.66 -9.70
CA LYS A 71 -12.29 12.82 -10.89
C LYS A 71 -11.49 11.55 -10.56
N PHE A 72 -10.37 11.66 -9.85
CA PHE A 72 -9.56 10.50 -9.49
C PHE A 72 -10.26 9.57 -8.50
N ILE A 73 -10.98 10.11 -7.53
CA ILE A 73 -11.81 9.32 -6.61
C ILE A 73 -12.93 8.61 -7.38
N ALA A 74 -13.61 9.28 -8.30
CA ALA A 74 -14.64 8.67 -9.13
C ALA A 74 -14.10 7.53 -9.99
N ILE A 75 -12.94 7.74 -10.65
CA ILE A 75 -12.24 6.68 -11.39
C ILE A 75 -11.87 5.53 -10.47
N GLY A 76 -11.32 5.82 -9.28
CA GLY A 76 -10.98 4.82 -8.27
C GLY A 76 -12.20 4.01 -7.83
N PHE A 77 -13.34 4.66 -7.57
CA PHE A 77 -14.59 3.99 -7.23
C PHE A 77 -15.09 3.08 -8.36
N VAL A 78 -15.04 3.53 -9.60
CA VAL A 78 -15.41 2.71 -10.77
C VAL A 78 -14.51 1.48 -10.87
N ILE A 79 -13.18 1.64 -10.73
CA ILE A 79 -12.23 0.54 -10.74
C ILE A 79 -12.52 -0.44 -9.59
N MET A 80 -12.70 0.08 -8.37
CA MET A 80 -13.01 -0.71 -7.17
C MET A 80 -14.31 -1.50 -7.36
N TRP A 81 -15.36 -0.83 -7.86
CA TRP A 81 -16.67 -1.45 -8.13
C TRP A 81 -16.60 -2.52 -9.23
N PHE A 82 -15.79 -2.29 -10.27
CA PHE A 82 -15.61 -3.29 -11.34
C PHE A 82 -14.81 -4.49 -10.85
N VAL A 83 -13.72 -4.25 -10.15
CA VAL A 83 -12.81 -5.30 -9.64
C VAL A 83 -13.49 -6.19 -8.60
N HIS A 84 -14.29 -5.62 -7.68
CA HIS A 84 -14.98 -6.42 -6.67
C HIS A 84 -16.04 -7.37 -7.28
N ARG A 85 -16.51 -7.10 -8.50
CA ARG A 85 -17.41 -7.98 -9.26
C ARG A 85 -16.71 -9.15 -9.94
N ILE A 86 -15.42 -9.02 -10.22
CA ILE A 86 -14.63 -10.06 -10.87
C ILE A 86 -14.21 -11.12 -9.84
N ASN A 87 -14.29 -12.39 -10.24
CA ASN A 87 -13.77 -13.48 -9.42
C ASN A 87 -12.24 -13.34 -9.25
N TYR A 88 -11.77 -13.33 -7.98
CA TYR A 88 -10.34 -13.16 -7.67
C TYR A 88 -9.46 -14.23 -8.34
N GLN A 89 -9.95 -15.43 -8.57
CA GLN A 89 -9.22 -16.49 -9.23
C GLN A 89 -8.81 -16.13 -10.67
N ARG A 90 -9.60 -15.27 -11.35
CA ARG A 90 -9.27 -14.85 -12.73
C ARG A 90 -8.02 -13.96 -12.74
N TYR A 91 -7.98 -12.91 -11.95
CA TYR A 91 -6.81 -12.01 -11.96
C TYR A 91 -5.60 -12.64 -11.27
N VAL A 92 -5.78 -13.51 -10.27
CA VAL A 92 -4.68 -14.28 -9.69
C VAL A 92 -4.03 -15.22 -10.72
N ARG A 93 -4.79 -15.75 -11.66
CA ARG A 93 -4.22 -16.57 -12.76
C ARG A 93 -3.23 -15.79 -13.61
N PHE A 94 -3.45 -14.49 -13.78
CA PHE A 94 -2.62 -13.60 -14.59
C PHE A 94 -1.57 -12.83 -13.79
N THR A 95 -1.39 -13.10 -12.50
CA THR A 95 -0.45 -12.34 -11.65
C THR A 95 0.98 -12.34 -12.16
N VAL A 96 1.46 -13.45 -12.74
CA VAL A 96 2.81 -13.51 -13.33
C VAL A 96 2.93 -12.55 -14.51
N VAL A 97 1.93 -12.52 -15.39
CA VAL A 97 1.92 -11.61 -16.55
C VAL A 97 1.83 -10.16 -16.09
N LEU A 98 0.96 -9.87 -15.12
CA LEU A 98 0.82 -8.54 -14.52
C LEU A 98 2.11 -8.08 -13.83
N PHE A 99 2.82 -9.00 -13.18
CA PHE A 99 4.11 -8.72 -12.55
C PHE A 99 5.19 -8.39 -13.58
N ILE A 100 5.28 -9.15 -14.67
CA ILE A 100 6.21 -8.88 -15.78
C ILE A 100 5.88 -7.53 -16.43
N LEU A 101 4.60 -7.23 -16.63
CA LEU A 101 4.14 -5.94 -17.15
C LEU A 101 4.54 -4.78 -16.21
N ALA A 102 4.34 -4.95 -14.90
CA ALA A 102 4.74 -3.96 -13.89
C ALA A 102 6.26 -3.75 -13.89
N LEU A 103 7.04 -4.83 -14.04
CA LEU A 103 8.49 -4.75 -14.18
C LEU A 103 8.88 -3.99 -15.45
N GLY A 104 8.20 -4.25 -16.57
CA GLY A 104 8.39 -3.50 -17.83
C GLY A 104 8.15 -1.99 -17.65
N PHE A 105 7.06 -1.60 -16.96
CA PHE A 105 6.81 -0.19 -16.64
C PHE A 105 7.86 0.41 -15.71
N MET A 106 8.36 -0.36 -14.73
CA MET A 106 9.46 0.10 -13.87
C MET A 106 10.74 0.36 -14.68
N LEU A 107 11.10 -0.55 -15.59
CA LEU A 107 12.26 -0.38 -16.47
C LEU A 107 12.06 0.80 -17.44
N LEU A 108 10.85 0.96 -17.98
CA LEU A 108 10.49 2.08 -18.83
C LEU A 108 10.66 3.43 -18.12
N THR A 109 10.40 3.48 -16.81
CA THR A 109 10.57 4.72 -16.01
C THR A 109 12.03 5.19 -16.01
N PHE A 110 13.01 4.29 -16.06
CA PHE A 110 14.43 4.69 -16.14
C PHE A 110 14.80 5.35 -17.47
N VAL A 111 14.04 5.06 -18.55
CA VAL A 111 14.32 5.59 -19.89
C VAL A 111 13.55 6.88 -20.16
N ILE A 112 12.25 6.91 -19.86
CA ILE A 112 11.35 8.03 -20.21
C ILE A 112 10.70 8.71 -19.00
N GLY A 113 11.12 8.35 -17.79
CA GLY A 113 10.54 8.91 -16.57
C GLY A 113 10.77 10.42 -16.44
N VAL A 114 9.73 11.13 -15.99
CA VAL A 114 9.82 12.56 -15.69
C VAL A 114 10.55 12.72 -14.36
N ASN A 115 11.61 13.53 -14.36
CA ASN A 115 12.36 13.89 -13.17
C ASN A 115 11.57 14.93 -12.36
N LEU A 116 10.83 14.46 -11.36
CA LEU A 116 10.23 15.29 -10.33
C LEU A 116 11.03 15.05 -9.03
N ASN A 117 11.55 16.10 -8.42
CA ASN A 117 12.37 16.02 -7.20
C ASN A 117 13.61 15.12 -7.35
N SER A 118 14.41 15.33 -8.40
CA SER A 118 15.68 14.62 -8.68
C SER A 118 15.58 13.08 -8.78
N ALA A 119 14.37 12.53 -9.00
CA ALA A 119 14.19 11.10 -9.24
C ALA A 119 13.16 10.84 -10.34
N SER A 120 13.51 9.95 -11.29
CA SER A 120 12.60 9.47 -12.33
C SER A 120 11.64 8.43 -11.74
N ARG A 121 10.49 8.88 -11.18
CA ARG A 121 9.52 7.99 -10.51
C ARG A 121 8.19 7.90 -11.24
N TRP A 122 7.91 8.85 -12.15
CA TRP A 122 6.61 9.09 -12.71
C TRP A 122 6.64 8.99 -14.24
N ILE A 123 5.67 8.32 -14.81
CA ILE A 123 5.40 8.34 -16.25
C ILE A 123 4.20 9.25 -16.47
N ARG A 124 4.33 10.30 -17.29
CA ARG A 124 3.20 11.16 -17.65
C ARG A 124 2.41 10.49 -18.76
N ILE A 125 1.12 10.26 -18.54
CA ILE A 125 0.18 9.78 -19.55
C ILE A 125 -0.52 11.00 -20.14
N PRO A 126 -0.14 11.44 -21.37
CA PRO A 126 -0.62 12.71 -21.92
C PRO A 126 -2.12 12.72 -22.19
N ILE A 127 -2.73 11.56 -22.50
CA ILE A 127 -4.15 11.43 -22.86
C ILE A 127 -5.08 11.77 -21.68
N ILE A 128 -4.68 11.40 -20.44
CA ILE A 128 -5.53 11.56 -19.25
C ILE A 128 -5.01 12.71 -18.37
N GLY A 129 -3.82 13.28 -18.68
CA GLY A 129 -3.14 14.28 -17.87
C GLY A 129 -2.72 13.76 -16.49
N MET A 130 -2.57 12.45 -16.33
CA MET A 130 -2.29 11.77 -15.08
C MET A 130 -0.83 11.32 -15.03
N THR A 131 -0.19 11.48 -13.89
CA THR A 131 1.11 10.88 -13.62
C THR A 131 0.91 9.47 -13.05
N PHE A 132 1.54 8.49 -13.65
CA PHE A 132 1.50 7.09 -13.27
C PHE A 132 2.80 6.72 -12.56
N GLN A 133 2.68 6.14 -11.35
CA GLN A 133 3.82 5.64 -10.59
C GLN A 133 3.87 4.11 -10.70
N PRO A 134 4.80 3.53 -11.48
CA PRO A 134 4.87 2.10 -11.70
C PRO A 134 5.13 1.27 -10.44
N SER A 135 5.79 1.84 -9.42
CA SER A 135 6.03 1.15 -8.16
C SER A 135 4.74 0.79 -7.40
N ASP A 136 3.67 1.57 -7.51
CA ASP A 136 2.39 1.25 -6.87
C ASP A 136 1.75 0.02 -7.53
N PHE A 137 1.80 -0.06 -8.85
CA PHE A 137 1.35 -1.24 -9.59
C PHE A 137 2.19 -2.47 -9.27
N MET A 138 3.52 -2.31 -9.22
CA MET A 138 4.45 -3.39 -8.85
C MET A 138 4.13 -3.96 -7.47
N ARG A 139 3.84 -3.13 -6.48
CA ARG A 139 3.51 -3.56 -5.11
C ARG A 139 2.24 -4.42 -5.05
N VAL A 140 1.17 -4.00 -5.73
CA VAL A 140 -0.09 -4.76 -5.77
C VAL A 140 0.11 -6.12 -6.45
N THR A 141 0.81 -6.15 -7.59
CA THR A 141 1.08 -7.38 -8.33
C THR A 141 2.02 -8.32 -7.57
N LEU A 142 3.01 -7.78 -6.87
CA LEU A 142 3.93 -8.56 -6.03
C LEU A 142 3.19 -9.22 -4.87
N VAL A 143 2.34 -8.47 -4.15
CA VAL A 143 1.53 -9.02 -3.04
C VAL A 143 0.64 -10.16 -3.54
N ALA A 144 -0.02 -9.98 -4.68
CA ALA A 144 -0.86 -11.02 -5.28
C ALA A 144 -0.04 -12.25 -5.72
N LEU A 145 1.13 -12.04 -6.33
CA LEU A 145 2.02 -13.12 -6.74
C LEU A 145 2.58 -13.88 -5.53
N LEU A 146 3.01 -13.16 -4.49
CA LEU A 146 3.52 -13.76 -3.27
C LEU A 146 2.44 -14.58 -2.54
N ALA A 147 1.21 -14.07 -2.45
CA ALA A 147 0.07 -14.81 -1.91
C ALA A 147 -0.18 -16.11 -2.68
N GLN A 148 -0.11 -16.07 -4.02
CA GLN A 148 -0.25 -17.25 -4.88
C GLN A 148 0.88 -18.28 -4.64
N GLN A 149 2.14 -17.82 -4.55
CA GLN A 149 3.29 -18.70 -4.34
C GLN A 149 3.27 -19.34 -2.95
N LEU A 150 2.90 -18.58 -1.92
CA LEU A 150 2.74 -19.08 -0.55
C LEU A 150 1.61 -20.12 -0.46
N ALA A 151 0.44 -19.84 -1.05
CA ALA A 151 -0.69 -20.74 -1.03
C ALA A 151 -0.39 -22.09 -1.71
N LYS A 152 0.33 -22.07 -2.85
CA LYS A 152 0.77 -23.30 -3.54
C LYS A 152 1.69 -24.17 -2.70
N ARG A 153 2.47 -23.58 -1.79
CA ARG A 153 3.52 -24.28 -1.01
C ARG A 153 3.18 -24.45 0.46
N GLN A 154 1.99 -24.08 0.88
CA GLN A 154 1.60 -24.05 2.30
C GLN A 154 1.80 -25.38 3.04
N LYS A 155 1.65 -26.54 2.34
CA LYS A 155 1.83 -27.87 2.94
C LYS A 155 3.28 -28.27 3.20
N VAL A 156 4.24 -27.56 2.62
CA VAL A 156 5.67 -27.94 2.58
C VAL A 156 6.59 -26.86 3.17
N ILE A 157 6.13 -25.61 3.17
CA ILE A 157 6.95 -24.43 3.49
C ILE A 157 7.47 -24.43 4.93
N ASP A 158 6.74 -24.99 5.87
CA ASP A 158 7.14 -25.14 7.27
C ASP A 158 8.22 -26.20 7.49
N LYS A 159 8.43 -27.11 6.52
CA LYS A 159 9.36 -28.24 6.60
C LYS A 159 10.66 -28.00 5.86
N ILE A 160 10.69 -27.05 4.93
CA ILE A 160 11.81 -26.82 4.02
C ILE A 160 12.53 -25.50 4.38
N PRO A 161 13.86 -25.44 4.40
CA PRO A 161 14.61 -24.18 4.51
C PRO A 161 14.41 -23.36 3.23
N ILE A 162 14.01 -22.11 3.37
CA ILE A 162 13.83 -21.21 2.21
C ILE A 162 15.19 -20.75 1.64
N LEU A 163 16.20 -20.66 2.50
CA LEU A 163 17.56 -20.28 2.12
C LEU A 163 18.51 -21.47 2.32
N PRO A 164 18.43 -22.52 1.49
CA PRO A 164 19.25 -23.72 1.65
C PRO A 164 20.76 -23.42 1.55
N ALA A 165 21.15 -22.38 0.82
CA ALA A 165 22.53 -21.94 0.69
C ALA A 165 23.12 -21.42 2.01
N LEU A 166 22.30 -20.83 2.89
CA LEU A 166 22.72 -20.27 4.18
C LEU A 166 22.59 -21.29 5.34
N THR A 167 22.15 -22.51 5.09
CA THR A 167 22.11 -23.54 6.14
C THR A 167 23.47 -24.15 6.34
N PRO A 168 23.98 -24.24 7.59
CA PRO A 168 25.29 -24.85 7.87
C PRO A 168 25.40 -26.26 7.29
N GLY A 169 26.33 -26.48 6.37
CA GLY A 169 26.55 -27.77 5.71
C GLY A 169 25.49 -28.17 4.67
N GLY A 170 24.51 -27.30 4.33
CA GLY A 170 23.40 -27.61 3.42
C GLY A 170 23.87 -28.10 2.06
N TRP A 171 24.73 -27.33 1.36
CA TRP A 171 25.25 -27.70 0.03
C TRP A 171 26.19 -28.91 0.04
N ARG A 172 26.94 -29.12 1.13
CA ARG A 172 27.87 -30.23 1.25
C ARG A 172 27.20 -31.59 1.48
N LYS A 173 26.09 -31.60 2.24
CA LYS A 173 25.42 -32.87 2.63
C LYS A 173 24.49 -33.45 1.57
N ASN A 174 23.74 -32.61 0.83
CA ASN A 174 22.79 -33.06 -0.17
C ASN A 174 22.59 -32.03 -1.30
N PRO A 175 23.53 -31.92 -2.26
CA PRO A 175 23.49 -30.89 -3.30
C PRO A 175 22.27 -31.00 -4.23
N ARG A 176 21.81 -32.21 -4.56
CA ARG A 176 20.63 -32.44 -5.41
C ARG A 176 19.35 -31.93 -4.74
N LYS A 177 19.10 -32.36 -3.50
CA LYS A 177 17.94 -31.93 -2.72
C LYS A 177 17.88 -30.41 -2.53
N ASN A 178 19.02 -29.77 -2.28
CA ASN A 178 19.09 -28.31 -2.11
C ASN A 178 18.88 -27.56 -3.41
N ARG A 179 19.32 -28.12 -4.54
CA ARG A 179 19.02 -27.59 -5.87
C ARG A 179 17.54 -27.62 -6.15
N ASP A 180 16.86 -28.73 -5.86
CA ASP A 180 15.41 -28.88 -6.07
C ASP A 180 14.65 -27.87 -5.19
N ILE A 181 15.02 -27.71 -3.91
CA ILE A 181 14.44 -26.71 -3.02
C ILE A 181 14.67 -25.29 -3.57
N LEU A 182 15.84 -24.99 -4.10
CA LEU A 182 16.16 -23.69 -4.66
C LEU A 182 15.25 -23.35 -5.85
N PHE A 183 15.08 -24.27 -6.80
CA PHE A 183 14.29 -24.01 -8.01
C PHE A 183 12.78 -24.10 -7.76
N ASP A 184 12.33 -25.03 -6.92
CA ASP A 184 10.90 -25.26 -6.69
C ASP A 184 10.30 -24.33 -5.61
N THR A 185 11.13 -23.83 -4.67
CA THR A 185 10.61 -23.08 -3.54
C THR A 185 11.25 -21.69 -3.43
N THR A 186 12.58 -21.61 -3.35
CA THR A 186 13.29 -20.34 -3.06
C THR A 186 13.12 -19.33 -4.19
N ILE A 187 13.43 -19.72 -5.42
CA ILE A 187 13.37 -18.81 -6.58
C ILE A 187 11.93 -18.33 -6.85
N PRO A 188 10.91 -19.19 -6.92
CA PRO A 188 9.55 -18.70 -7.15
C PRO A 188 8.97 -17.87 -6.01
N LEU A 189 9.47 -18.03 -4.78
CA LEU A 189 8.98 -17.31 -3.62
C LEU A 189 9.73 -15.98 -3.41
N LEU A 190 11.05 -16.01 -3.39
CA LEU A 190 11.90 -14.84 -3.10
C LEU A 190 12.34 -14.10 -4.35
N GLY A 191 12.44 -14.76 -5.50
CA GLY A 191 12.84 -14.14 -6.77
C GLY A 191 12.02 -12.90 -7.12
N PRO A 192 10.68 -12.99 -7.16
CA PRO A 192 9.83 -11.82 -7.40
C PRO A 192 10.03 -10.71 -6.38
N VAL A 193 10.24 -11.04 -5.09
CA VAL A 193 10.48 -10.05 -4.03
C VAL A 193 11.80 -9.32 -4.27
N VAL A 194 12.88 -10.06 -4.56
CA VAL A 194 14.22 -9.48 -4.83
C VAL A 194 14.18 -8.61 -6.08
N VAL A 195 13.56 -9.08 -7.16
CA VAL A 195 13.46 -8.32 -8.43
C VAL A 195 12.64 -7.06 -8.25
N ALA A 196 11.48 -7.15 -7.61
CA ALA A 196 10.61 -5.99 -7.40
C ALA A 196 11.25 -4.98 -6.44
N CYS A 197 11.74 -5.42 -5.28
CA CYS A 197 12.39 -4.52 -4.32
C CYS A 197 13.67 -3.92 -4.91
N GLY A 198 14.44 -4.67 -5.69
CA GLY A 198 15.62 -4.16 -6.40
C GLY A 198 15.27 -3.10 -7.43
N ALA A 199 14.24 -3.32 -8.26
CA ALA A 199 13.79 -2.33 -9.22
C ALA A 199 13.26 -1.05 -8.53
N ILE A 200 12.47 -1.19 -7.47
CA ILE A 200 11.94 -0.06 -6.70
C ILE A 200 13.07 0.68 -5.97
N PHE A 201 14.07 -0.01 -5.48
CA PHE A 201 15.18 0.56 -4.71
C PHE A 201 15.89 1.71 -5.43
N PHE A 202 16.21 1.54 -6.70
CA PHE A 202 16.87 2.58 -7.50
C PHE A 202 15.98 3.82 -7.69
N SER A 203 14.67 3.66 -7.64
CA SER A 203 13.68 4.73 -7.78
C SER A 203 13.33 5.36 -6.42
N ASN A 204 13.07 4.55 -5.40
CA ASN A 204 12.68 4.99 -4.06
C ASN A 204 13.02 3.94 -2.99
N PHE A 205 14.08 4.20 -2.22
CA PHE A 205 14.53 3.34 -1.13
C PHE A 205 13.41 3.02 -0.12
N SER A 206 12.70 4.06 0.34
CA SER A 206 11.66 3.92 1.36
C SER A 206 10.50 3.04 0.88
N THR A 207 10.11 3.18 -0.40
CA THR A 207 9.08 2.31 -1.00
C THR A 207 9.56 0.87 -1.09
N ALA A 208 10.83 0.65 -1.44
CA ALA A 208 11.42 -0.69 -1.48
C ALA A 208 11.45 -1.34 -0.10
N ALA A 209 11.87 -0.60 0.93
CA ALA A 209 11.91 -1.07 2.31
C ALA A 209 10.50 -1.43 2.83
N LEU A 210 9.51 -0.56 2.59
CA LEU A 210 8.12 -0.81 2.95
C LEU A 210 7.55 -2.04 2.24
N THR A 211 7.84 -2.18 0.95
CA THR A 211 7.42 -3.35 0.15
C THR A 211 8.06 -4.64 0.66
N PHE A 212 9.35 -4.60 0.95
CA PHE A 212 10.05 -5.73 1.55
C PHE A 212 9.47 -6.10 2.91
N PHE A 213 9.21 -5.12 3.78
CA PHE A 213 8.60 -5.37 5.10
C PHE A 213 7.21 -6.00 4.97
N THR A 214 6.37 -5.52 4.04
CA THR A 214 5.07 -6.13 3.74
C THR A 214 5.23 -7.60 3.32
N CYS A 215 6.15 -7.89 2.41
CA CYS A 215 6.44 -9.25 1.96
C CYS A 215 6.98 -10.12 3.11
N TRP A 216 7.82 -9.57 3.96
CA TRP A 216 8.39 -10.28 5.11
C TRP A 216 7.29 -10.68 6.12
N VAL A 217 6.35 -9.78 6.43
CA VAL A 217 5.19 -10.10 7.27
C VAL A 217 4.31 -11.17 6.61
N MET A 218 4.10 -11.08 5.29
CA MET A 218 3.36 -12.12 4.55
C MET A 218 4.05 -13.49 4.61
N LEU A 219 5.38 -13.54 4.51
CA LEU A 219 6.16 -14.76 4.67
C LEU A 219 6.00 -15.35 6.08
N PHE A 220 6.03 -14.49 7.11
CA PHE A 220 5.81 -14.90 8.49
C PHE A 220 4.43 -15.55 8.68
N ILE A 221 3.38 -14.89 8.22
CA ILE A 221 2.01 -15.40 8.31
C ILE A 221 1.82 -16.63 7.42
N GLY A 222 2.53 -16.70 6.29
CA GLY A 222 2.59 -17.82 5.37
C GLY A 222 3.30 -19.06 5.91
N ARG A 223 3.62 -19.09 7.23
CA ARG A 223 4.26 -20.20 7.95
C ARG A 223 5.70 -20.49 7.56
N VAL A 224 6.42 -19.49 7.07
CA VAL A 224 7.87 -19.60 6.90
C VAL A 224 8.55 -19.67 8.26
N ARG A 225 9.58 -20.50 8.39
CA ARG A 225 10.31 -20.63 9.66
C ARG A 225 10.90 -19.30 10.09
N VAL A 226 10.68 -18.90 11.34
CA VAL A 226 11.19 -17.64 11.91
C VAL A 226 12.72 -17.51 11.77
N ARG A 227 13.47 -18.62 11.93
CA ARG A 227 14.92 -18.63 11.71
C ARG A 227 15.33 -18.23 10.29
N GLU A 228 14.56 -18.65 9.28
CA GLU A 228 14.83 -18.28 7.88
C GLU A 228 14.49 -16.82 7.62
N LEU A 229 13.46 -16.29 8.27
CA LEU A 229 13.09 -14.87 8.19
C LEU A 229 14.18 -13.95 8.76
N TRP A 230 14.78 -14.31 9.88
CA TRP A 230 15.93 -13.57 10.43
C TRP A 230 17.17 -13.65 9.53
N ARG A 231 17.43 -14.81 8.93
CA ARG A 231 18.49 -14.96 7.93
C ARG A 231 18.23 -14.10 6.69
N LEU A 232 16.98 -14.00 6.26
CA LEU A 232 16.58 -13.15 5.14
C LEU A 232 16.84 -11.67 5.46
N ILE A 233 16.45 -11.20 6.66
CA ILE A 233 16.75 -9.83 7.09
C ILE A 233 18.26 -9.60 7.10
N ALA A 234 19.04 -10.48 7.73
CA ALA A 234 20.48 -10.34 7.79
C ALA A 234 21.11 -10.28 6.39
N LEU A 235 20.67 -11.15 5.47
CA LEU A 235 21.10 -11.13 4.08
C LEU A 235 20.78 -9.80 3.39
N VAL A 236 19.53 -9.32 3.53
CA VAL A 236 19.10 -8.06 2.92
C VAL A 236 19.89 -6.89 3.48
N VAL A 237 20.12 -6.82 4.79
CA VAL A 237 20.93 -5.76 5.42
C VAL A 237 22.37 -5.76 4.86
N VAL A 238 22.99 -6.93 4.74
CA VAL A 238 24.35 -7.05 4.19
C VAL A 238 24.39 -6.63 2.72
N VAL A 239 23.46 -7.11 1.90
CA VAL A 239 23.37 -6.75 0.47
C VAL A 239 23.10 -5.25 0.30
N MET A 240 22.22 -4.68 1.12
CA MET A 240 21.91 -3.25 1.10
C MET A 240 23.10 -2.40 1.51
N ALA A 241 23.82 -2.78 2.58
CA ALA A 241 25.03 -2.08 3.00
C ALA A 241 26.09 -2.12 1.89
N ALA A 242 26.31 -3.27 1.27
CA ALA A 242 27.23 -3.42 0.14
C ALA A 242 26.80 -2.57 -1.06
N ALA A 243 25.51 -2.59 -1.42
CA ALA A 243 24.97 -1.80 -2.53
C ALA A 243 25.14 -0.30 -2.30
N VAL A 244 24.79 0.20 -1.11
CA VAL A 244 24.97 1.62 -0.75
C VAL A 244 26.44 2.01 -0.78
N THR A 245 27.34 1.17 -0.25
CA THR A 245 28.78 1.42 -0.29
C THR A 245 29.31 1.51 -1.72
N VAL A 246 28.93 0.57 -2.60
CA VAL A 246 29.33 0.60 -4.01
C VAL A 246 28.78 1.84 -4.71
N MET A 247 27.50 2.16 -4.54
CA MET A 247 26.88 3.35 -5.14
C MET A 247 27.55 4.64 -4.65
N TYR A 248 27.93 4.69 -3.37
CA TYR A 248 28.65 5.83 -2.79
C TYR A 248 30.05 5.98 -3.41
N MET A 249 30.82 4.87 -3.55
CA MET A 249 32.16 4.89 -4.15
C MET A 249 32.16 5.34 -5.62
N PHE A 250 31.11 4.99 -6.38
CA PHE A 250 30.99 5.34 -7.80
C PHE A 250 30.14 6.59 -8.06
N ASN A 251 29.70 7.32 -7.04
CA ASN A 251 28.83 8.51 -7.13
C ASN A 251 27.53 8.23 -7.94
N ILE A 252 26.93 7.04 -7.78
CA ILE A 252 25.75 6.63 -8.52
C ILE A 252 24.48 7.00 -7.75
N GLY A 253 23.59 7.74 -8.40
CA GLY A 253 22.26 8.03 -7.89
C GLY A 253 22.25 8.90 -6.63
N ARG A 254 21.39 8.57 -5.65
CA ARG A 254 21.17 9.34 -4.41
C ARG A 254 21.93 8.76 -3.19
N SER A 255 22.99 8.03 -3.41
CA SER A 255 23.78 7.36 -2.36
C SER A 255 24.27 8.34 -1.29
N HIS A 256 24.71 9.52 -1.66
CA HIS A 256 25.13 10.59 -0.74
C HIS A 256 24.00 11.05 0.18
N THR A 257 22.78 11.23 -0.38
CA THR A 257 21.60 11.60 0.42
C THR A 257 21.24 10.52 1.45
N TRP A 258 21.40 9.24 1.11
CA TRP A 258 21.09 8.13 2.05
C TRP A 258 22.13 8.02 3.15
N VAL A 259 23.41 8.14 2.81
CA VAL A 259 24.52 8.11 3.79
C VAL A 259 24.40 9.28 4.78
N ASN A 260 24.04 10.47 4.29
CA ASN A 260 23.83 11.64 5.15
C ASN A 260 22.61 11.48 6.06
N ARG A 261 21.49 10.93 5.57
CA ARG A 261 20.30 10.63 6.39
C ARG A 261 20.56 9.60 7.49
N LEU A 262 21.56 8.74 7.32
CA LEU A 262 21.99 7.79 8.35
C LEU A 262 22.98 8.41 9.35
N GLY A 263 23.28 9.72 9.24
CA GLY A 263 24.26 10.41 10.09
C GLY A 263 25.72 10.01 9.84
N LEU A 264 25.97 9.28 8.75
CA LEU A 264 27.31 8.80 8.38
C LEU A 264 28.02 9.75 7.41
N GLY A 265 27.30 10.76 6.90
CA GLY A 265 27.77 11.64 5.82
C GLY A 265 28.54 12.86 6.26
N ASP A 266 28.38 13.34 7.49
CA ASP A 266 29.02 14.56 8.00
C ASP A 266 30.55 14.48 8.00
N ALA A 267 31.09 13.26 7.95
CA ALA A 267 32.53 13.04 7.89
C ALA A 267 33.11 12.96 6.46
N LEU A 268 32.29 12.81 5.40
CA LEU A 268 32.77 12.33 4.11
C LEU A 268 32.41 13.17 2.87
N SER A 269 31.46 14.09 2.89
CA SER A 269 31.11 14.89 1.69
C SER A 269 30.60 16.31 1.96
N LYS A 270 31.33 17.28 1.42
CA LYS A 270 30.95 18.70 1.32
C LYS A 270 30.51 19.02 -0.12
N THR A 271 29.56 18.29 -0.68
CA THR A 271 29.05 18.61 -2.02
C THR A 271 27.83 19.52 -1.88
N GLU A 272 27.90 20.71 -2.41
CA GLU A 272 26.94 21.80 -2.30
C GLU A 272 25.48 21.41 -2.66
N GLN A 273 25.31 20.57 -3.69
CA GLN A 273 23.99 20.07 -4.11
C GLN A 273 23.32 19.16 -3.09
N VAL A 274 24.10 18.38 -2.33
CA VAL A 274 23.60 17.49 -1.29
C VAL A 274 23.17 18.28 -0.05
N GLN A 275 23.88 19.37 0.26
CA GLN A 275 23.51 20.27 1.37
C GLN A 275 22.17 20.96 1.08
N VAL A 276 21.96 21.52 -0.12
CA VAL A 276 20.70 22.18 -0.51
C VAL A 276 19.51 21.22 -0.40
N GLN A 277 19.64 19.97 -0.87
CA GLN A 277 18.56 18.98 -0.77
C GLN A 277 18.27 18.54 0.67
N ASN A 278 19.30 18.44 1.51
CA ASN A 278 19.11 18.11 2.92
C ASN A 278 18.46 19.29 3.67
N ASP A 279 18.84 20.51 3.35
CA ASP A 279 18.25 21.71 3.93
C ASP A 279 16.76 21.85 3.55
N GLU A 280 16.39 21.53 2.31
CA GLU A 280 14.99 21.51 1.88
C GLU A 280 14.17 20.40 2.58
N ASP A 281 14.71 19.18 2.70
CA ASP A 281 14.06 18.07 3.39
C ASP A 281 13.90 18.39 4.90
N ASN A 282 14.91 18.98 5.55
CA ASN A 282 14.86 19.39 6.96
C ASN A 282 13.86 20.52 7.19
N LEU A 283 13.82 21.52 6.31
CA LEU A 283 12.84 22.60 6.37
C LEU A 283 11.39 22.06 6.24
N GLN A 284 11.17 21.10 5.36
CA GLN A 284 9.84 20.48 5.21
C GLN A 284 9.42 19.73 6.48
N GLU A 285 10.35 18.98 7.09
CA GLU A 285 10.10 18.26 8.33
C GLU A 285 9.83 19.22 9.49
N GLU A 286 10.64 20.27 9.66
CA GLU A 286 10.45 21.28 10.68
C GLU A 286 9.09 22.00 10.53
N GLN A 287 8.73 22.39 9.31
CA GLN A 287 7.43 23.01 9.04
C GLN A 287 6.26 22.08 9.32
N ALA A 288 6.40 20.77 9.03
CA ALA A 288 5.39 19.77 9.35
C ALA A 288 5.24 19.63 10.87
N GLN A 289 6.32 19.63 11.64
CA GLN A 289 6.28 19.57 13.09
C GLN A 289 5.66 20.85 13.70
N ILE A 290 5.96 22.04 13.14
CA ILE A 290 5.32 23.30 13.53
C ILE A 290 3.80 23.25 13.26
N ALA A 291 3.39 22.72 12.10
CA ALA A 291 1.98 22.54 11.76
C ALA A 291 1.27 21.65 12.80
N ILE A 292 1.86 20.50 13.13
CA ILE A 292 1.33 19.57 14.13
C ILE A 292 1.24 20.22 15.51
N ALA A 293 2.30 20.89 15.96
CA ALA A 293 2.34 21.56 17.25
C ALA A 293 1.27 22.67 17.36
N SER A 294 1.03 23.38 16.25
CA SER A 294 0.06 24.47 16.20
C SER A 294 -1.39 24.03 16.12
N GLY A 295 -1.67 22.74 15.78
CA GLY A 295 -3.03 22.22 15.63
C GLY A 295 -3.77 22.01 16.96
N GLY A 296 -3.06 21.70 18.04
CA GLY A 296 -3.67 21.45 19.34
C GLY A 296 -4.67 20.29 19.33
N ILE A 297 -5.69 20.34 20.20
CA ILE A 297 -6.68 19.27 20.33
C ILE A 297 -7.75 19.34 19.24
N THR A 298 -8.29 20.52 18.96
CA THR A 298 -9.44 20.73 18.05
C THR A 298 -9.06 21.24 16.67
N GLY A 299 -7.80 21.61 16.46
CA GLY A 299 -7.35 22.22 15.22
C GLY A 299 -7.68 23.71 15.11
N LYS A 300 -7.13 24.34 14.08
CA LYS A 300 -7.40 25.75 13.73
C LYS A 300 -8.70 25.94 12.93
N GLY A 301 -9.32 24.87 12.54
CA GLY A 301 -10.47 24.83 11.65
C GLY A 301 -10.09 24.69 10.17
N PRO A 302 -11.01 24.14 9.33
CA PRO A 302 -10.78 23.98 7.91
C PRO A 302 -10.46 25.30 7.22
N GLY A 303 -9.40 25.32 6.38
CA GLY A 303 -8.98 26.50 5.65
C GLY A 303 -8.11 27.48 6.41
N ASN A 304 -7.88 27.30 7.72
CA ASN A 304 -7.13 28.21 8.57
C ASN A 304 -5.68 27.77 8.85
N SER A 305 -5.15 26.84 8.06
CA SER A 305 -3.75 26.44 8.17
C SER A 305 -2.81 27.60 7.87
N THR A 306 -1.88 27.87 8.78
CA THR A 306 -0.83 28.90 8.63
C THR A 306 0.38 28.36 7.86
N GLN A 307 0.64 27.06 7.94
CA GLN A 307 1.77 26.42 7.26
C GLN A 307 1.48 26.03 5.80
N ARG A 308 0.24 26.19 5.34
CA ARG A 308 -0.19 25.88 3.97
C ARG A 308 0.63 26.56 2.88
N SER A 309 1.11 27.78 3.10
CA SER A 309 1.91 28.54 2.14
C SER A 309 3.39 28.18 2.17
N ASN A 310 3.87 27.69 3.29
CA ASN A 310 5.29 27.46 3.58
C ASN A 310 5.71 26.01 3.35
N LEU A 311 4.76 25.06 3.41
CA LEU A 311 5.01 23.63 3.28
C LEU A 311 4.92 23.21 1.81
N PRO A 312 6.06 22.98 1.12
CA PRO A 312 6.05 22.39 -0.20
C PRO A 312 5.46 20.99 -0.09
N HIS A 313 4.62 20.57 -1.02
CA HIS A 313 4.00 19.23 -1.01
C HIS A 313 3.07 18.93 0.18
N ALA A 314 2.52 19.94 0.88
CA ALA A 314 1.52 19.76 1.94
C ALA A 314 0.33 18.89 1.52
N TYR A 315 -0.01 18.91 0.23
CA TYR A 315 -1.13 18.17 -0.35
C TYR A 315 -0.81 16.70 -0.68
N SER A 316 0.47 16.28 -0.65
CA SER A 316 0.89 14.92 -0.99
C SER A 316 1.57 14.20 0.18
N ASP A 317 2.82 14.51 0.45
CA ASP A 317 3.68 13.73 1.35
C ASP A 317 3.46 14.08 2.83
N PHE A 318 3.08 15.34 3.11
CA PHE A 318 2.79 15.85 4.46
C PHE A 318 1.30 16.11 4.70
N ALA A 319 0.42 15.43 3.96
CA ALA A 319 -1.02 15.59 4.11
C ALA A 319 -1.49 15.37 5.55
N TYR A 320 -0.87 14.45 6.30
CA TYR A 320 -1.21 14.19 7.69
C TYR A 320 -0.87 15.37 8.62
N ALA A 321 0.29 16.02 8.46
CA ALA A 321 0.64 17.19 9.26
C ALA A 321 -0.36 18.33 9.07
N PHE A 322 -0.79 18.53 7.81
CA PHE A 322 -1.82 19.50 7.47
C PHE A 322 -3.18 19.17 8.12
N ILE A 323 -3.56 17.90 8.14
CA ILE A 323 -4.78 17.43 8.79
C ILE A 323 -4.73 17.70 10.30
N VAL A 324 -3.58 17.44 10.93
CA VAL A 324 -3.39 17.74 12.36
C VAL A 324 -3.51 19.26 12.64
N GLU A 325 -2.96 20.10 11.77
CA GLU A 325 -3.08 21.56 11.93
C GLU A 325 -4.53 22.03 11.85
N GLU A 326 -5.31 21.55 10.88
CA GLU A 326 -6.69 22.01 10.66
C GLU A 326 -7.73 21.36 11.57
N TYR A 327 -7.60 20.05 11.80
CA TYR A 327 -8.61 19.26 12.52
C TYR A 327 -8.13 18.79 13.91
N GLY A 328 -6.91 19.14 14.29
CA GLY A 328 -6.33 18.82 15.60
C GLY A 328 -6.05 17.34 15.82
N LEU A 329 -5.81 17.02 17.08
CA LEU A 329 -5.59 15.64 17.53
C LEU A 329 -6.82 14.75 17.27
N VAL A 330 -8.03 15.30 17.40
CA VAL A 330 -9.27 14.55 17.20
C VAL A 330 -9.39 14.09 15.74
N GLY A 331 -9.17 14.97 14.76
CA GLY A 331 -9.23 14.61 13.35
C GLY A 331 -8.11 13.64 12.94
N SER A 332 -6.91 13.84 13.47
CA SER A 332 -5.77 12.96 13.20
C SER A 332 -5.96 11.56 13.77
N CYS A 333 -6.48 11.43 15.01
CA CYS A 333 -6.83 10.15 15.59
C CYS A 333 -7.95 9.43 14.84
N LEU A 334 -8.95 10.16 14.32
CA LEU A 334 -10.01 9.58 13.50
C LEU A 334 -9.43 8.94 12.23
N ILE A 335 -8.51 9.63 11.53
CA ILE A 335 -7.89 9.09 10.33
C ILE A 335 -7.03 7.86 10.63
N LEU A 336 -6.21 7.92 11.68
CA LEU A 336 -5.45 6.75 12.15
C LEU A 336 -6.39 5.57 12.44
N PHE A 337 -7.47 5.82 13.17
CA PHE A 337 -8.49 4.81 13.47
C PHE A 337 -9.10 4.20 12.21
N LEU A 338 -9.45 5.00 11.19
CA LEU A 338 -9.99 4.50 9.93
C LEU A 338 -9.01 3.55 9.22
N TYR A 339 -7.71 3.86 9.16
CA TYR A 339 -6.73 2.94 8.57
C TYR A 339 -6.53 1.66 9.39
N LEU A 340 -6.55 1.76 10.72
CA LEU A 340 -6.55 0.57 11.58
C LEU A 340 -7.80 -0.28 11.38
N CYS A 341 -8.96 0.34 11.15
CA CYS A 341 -10.19 -0.35 10.79
C CYS A 341 -10.07 -1.07 9.42
N VAL A 342 -9.41 -0.49 8.41
CA VAL A 342 -9.12 -1.19 7.14
C VAL A 342 -8.34 -2.48 7.43
N PHE A 343 -7.29 -2.40 8.24
CA PHE A 343 -6.48 -3.58 8.58
C PHE A 343 -7.27 -4.60 9.39
N PHE A 344 -8.00 -4.16 10.40
CA PHE A 344 -8.86 -5.03 11.21
C PHE A 344 -9.91 -5.75 10.36
N ARG A 345 -10.57 -5.04 9.43
CA ARG A 345 -11.51 -5.68 8.49
C ARG A 345 -10.80 -6.68 7.58
N GLY A 346 -9.58 -6.37 7.14
CA GLY A 346 -8.72 -7.31 6.42
C GLY A 346 -8.46 -8.60 7.22
N ILE A 347 -8.16 -8.49 8.53
CA ILE A 347 -8.00 -9.66 9.41
C ILE A 347 -9.31 -10.45 9.55
N VAL A 348 -10.44 -9.79 9.72
CA VAL A 348 -11.75 -10.46 9.83
C VAL A 348 -12.07 -11.24 8.54
N ILE A 349 -11.83 -10.64 7.37
CA ILE A 349 -12.04 -11.33 6.08
C ILE A 349 -11.04 -12.49 5.93
N PHE A 350 -9.75 -12.28 6.29
CA PHE A 350 -8.72 -13.32 6.31
C PHE A 350 -9.17 -14.57 7.10
N GLN A 351 -9.76 -14.38 8.29
CA GLN A 351 -10.21 -15.48 9.14
C GLN A 351 -11.42 -16.22 8.59
N ARG A 352 -12.25 -15.56 7.78
CA ARG A 352 -13.43 -16.17 7.14
C ARG A 352 -13.09 -16.95 5.89
N CYS A 353 -11.94 -16.68 5.26
CA CYS A 353 -11.54 -17.39 4.05
C CYS A 353 -11.21 -18.85 4.32
N GLY A 354 -11.85 -19.77 3.63
CA GLY A 354 -11.63 -21.21 3.74
C GLY A 354 -10.33 -21.72 3.11
N THR A 355 -9.65 -20.90 2.29
CA THR A 355 -8.41 -21.29 1.58
C THR A 355 -7.30 -20.25 1.76
N ALA A 356 -6.05 -20.69 1.66
CA ALA A 356 -4.88 -19.86 1.92
C ALA A 356 -4.67 -18.70 0.94
N LEU A 357 -5.09 -18.89 -0.33
CA LEU A 357 -4.87 -17.89 -1.36
C LEU A 357 -5.62 -16.58 -1.09
N PRO A 358 -6.97 -16.59 -0.96
CA PRO A 358 -7.71 -15.37 -0.67
C PRO A 358 -7.34 -14.78 0.69
N SER A 359 -7.09 -15.62 1.71
CA SER A 359 -6.65 -15.18 3.03
C SER A 359 -5.37 -14.33 2.93
N LEU A 360 -4.30 -14.87 2.35
CA LEU A 360 -3.01 -14.18 2.22
C LEU A 360 -3.09 -12.95 1.31
N LEU A 361 -3.94 -12.99 0.27
CA LEU A 361 -4.15 -11.88 -0.64
C LEU A 361 -4.79 -10.67 0.08
N VAL A 362 -5.89 -10.91 0.82
CA VAL A 362 -6.59 -9.86 1.59
C VAL A 362 -5.67 -9.28 2.64
N LEU A 363 -5.00 -10.14 3.40
CA LEU A 363 -4.10 -9.69 4.47
C LEU A 363 -2.93 -8.88 3.92
N GLY A 364 -2.30 -9.35 2.83
CA GLY A 364 -1.17 -8.63 2.22
C GLY A 364 -1.57 -7.26 1.69
N LEU A 365 -2.72 -7.14 1.03
CA LEU A 365 -3.20 -5.87 0.50
C LEU A 365 -3.64 -4.90 1.60
N SER A 366 -4.36 -5.37 2.62
CA SER A 366 -4.77 -4.52 3.75
C SER A 366 -3.57 -4.06 4.57
N LEU A 367 -2.59 -4.94 4.80
CA LEU A 367 -1.33 -4.61 5.46
C LEU A 367 -0.56 -3.56 4.66
N MET A 368 -0.44 -3.72 3.34
CA MET A 368 0.25 -2.77 2.46
C MET A 368 -0.33 -1.36 2.56
N ILE A 369 -1.67 -1.24 2.49
CA ILE A 369 -2.35 0.06 2.60
C ILE A 369 -2.12 0.68 3.98
N THR A 370 -2.30 -0.09 5.03
CA THR A 370 -2.19 0.41 6.41
C THR A 370 -0.76 0.79 6.76
N LEU A 371 0.24 -0.02 6.39
CA LEU A 371 1.65 0.30 6.61
C LEU A 371 2.06 1.58 5.87
N GLN A 372 1.59 1.78 4.64
CA GLN A 372 1.86 3.01 3.91
C GLN A 372 1.28 4.23 4.64
N ALA A 373 0.05 4.12 5.15
CA ALA A 373 -0.57 5.20 5.93
C ALA A 373 0.21 5.49 7.22
N LEU A 374 0.55 4.45 7.98
CA LEU A 374 1.30 4.60 9.23
C LEU A 374 2.67 5.24 9.00
N ILE A 375 3.40 4.83 7.95
CA ILE A 375 4.70 5.44 7.64
C ILE A 375 4.55 6.91 7.24
N ASN A 376 3.54 7.27 6.43
CA ASN A 376 3.29 8.69 6.12
C ASN A 376 3.00 9.51 7.40
N MET A 377 2.21 8.98 8.32
CA MET A 377 1.93 9.62 9.61
C MET A 377 3.19 9.76 10.44
N MET A 378 4.02 8.72 10.55
CA MET A 378 5.27 8.73 11.32
C MET A 378 6.32 9.69 10.73
N VAL A 379 6.39 9.81 9.40
CA VAL A 379 7.21 10.83 8.71
C VAL A 379 6.73 12.23 9.04
N SER A 380 5.42 12.45 9.00
CA SER A 380 4.85 13.77 9.31
C SER A 380 5.12 14.21 10.74
N VAL A 381 5.21 13.27 11.68
CA VAL A 381 5.53 13.54 13.11
C VAL A 381 7.06 13.64 13.37
N GLY A 382 7.90 13.32 12.37
CA GLY A 382 9.36 13.38 12.51
C GLY A 382 10.01 12.12 13.09
N TYR A 383 9.28 10.99 13.22
CA TYR A 383 9.89 9.72 13.66
C TYR A 383 10.67 9.01 12.56
N PHE A 384 10.35 9.27 11.29
CA PHE A 384 11.03 8.71 10.14
C PHE A 384 11.43 9.81 9.16
N PRO A 385 12.55 9.66 8.45
CA PRO A 385 12.98 10.62 7.44
C PRO A 385 11.96 10.70 6.30
N VAL A 386 11.94 11.83 5.59
CA VAL A 386 11.03 12.09 4.47
C VAL A 386 11.11 10.98 3.43
N THR A 387 9.98 10.32 3.16
CA THR A 387 9.91 9.13 2.30
C THR A 387 9.33 9.39 0.93
N GLY A 388 8.58 10.49 0.76
CA GLY A 388 7.82 10.76 -0.47
C GLY A 388 6.70 9.74 -0.71
N GLN A 389 6.11 9.20 0.37
CA GLN A 389 4.94 8.32 0.33
C GLN A 389 3.68 9.11 0.57
N THR A 390 2.69 8.93 -0.29
CA THR A 390 1.38 9.57 -0.13
C THR A 390 0.51 8.84 0.88
N LEU A 391 -0.37 9.57 1.56
CA LEU A 391 -1.41 8.97 2.42
C LEU A 391 -2.49 8.34 1.52
N PRO A 392 -2.71 7.00 1.58
CA PRO A 392 -3.59 6.28 0.64
C PRO A 392 -5.01 6.86 0.62
N LEU A 393 -5.59 7.09 -0.54
CA LEU A 393 -6.88 7.73 -0.81
C LEU A 393 -7.00 9.22 -0.41
N ILE A 394 -6.26 9.70 0.59
CA ILE A 394 -6.42 11.06 1.12
C ILE A 394 -5.56 12.07 0.37
N SER A 395 -4.24 11.79 0.21
CA SER A 395 -3.34 12.72 -0.49
C SER A 395 -3.76 12.96 -1.94
N LEU A 396 -3.43 14.14 -2.46
CA LEU A 396 -3.56 14.44 -3.88
C LEU A 396 -2.57 13.60 -4.68
N GLY A 397 -3.07 12.57 -5.37
CA GLY A 397 -2.21 11.68 -6.15
C GLY A 397 -3.03 10.72 -7.00
N GLY A 398 -3.09 10.97 -8.32
CA GLY A 398 -3.95 10.21 -9.22
C GLY A 398 -3.66 8.71 -9.24
N SER A 399 -2.39 8.29 -9.39
CA SER A 399 -2.03 6.85 -9.44
C SER A 399 -2.20 6.15 -8.09
N SER A 400 -1.83 6.82 -6.98
CA SER A 400 -1.99 6.25 -5.64
C SER A 400 -3.45 5.94 -5.31
N VAL A 401 -4.37 6.85 -5.65
CA VAL A 401 -5.82 6.63 -5.48
C VAL A 401 -6.29 5.43 -6.30
N VAL A 402 -5.86 5.31 -7.56
CA VAL A 402 -6.23 4.21 -8.46
C VAL A 402 -5.77 2.86 -7.93
N PHE A 403 -4.50 2.71 -7.52
CA PHE A 403 -3.98 1.43 -7.04
C PHE A 403 -4.45 1.07 -5.63
N THR A 404 -4.71 2.07 -4.78
CA THR A 404 -5.37 1.83 -3.49
C THR A 404 -6.80 1.34 -3.71
N SER A 405 -7.56 1.98 -4.61
CA SER A 405 -8.91 1.55 -4.98
C SER A 405 -8.93 0.16 -5.62
N LEU A 406 -7.94 -0.16 -6.47
CA LEU A 406 -7.76 -1.50 -7.01
C LEU A 406 -7.56 -2.53 -5.90
N SER A 407 -6.69 -2.24 -4.93
CA SER A 407 -6.41 -3.12 -3.79
C SER A 407 -7.65 -3.34 -2.92
N LEU A 408 -8.39 -2.27 -2.62
CA LEU A 408 -9.65 -2.35 -1.87
C LEU A 408 -10.73 -3.11 -2.65
N GLY A 409 -10.81 -2.93 -3.97
CA GLY A 409 -11.69 -3.69 -4.84
C GLY A 409 -11.41 -5.19 -4.82
N ILE A 410 -10.13 -5.57 -4.78
CA ILE A 410 -9.72 -6.98 -4.63
C ILE A 410 -10.16 -7.53 -3.26
N ILE A 411 -9.92 -6.79 -2.16
CA ILE A 411 -10.32 -7.19 -0.80
C ILE A 411 -11.85 -7.38 -0.73
N LEU A 412 -12.62 -6.43 -1.25
CA LEU A 412 -14.09 -6.51 -1.30
C LEU A 412 -14.56 -7.67 -2.18
N GLY A 413 -13.90 -7.92 -3.32
CA GLY A 413 -14.21 -9.02 -4.22
C GLY A 413 -14.02 -10.39 -3.56
N VAL A 414 -12.94 -10.58 -2.80
CA VAL A 414 -12.71 -11.79 -2.00
C VAL A 414 -13.79 -11.91 -0.93
N SER A 415 -14.06 -10.85 -0.17
CA SER A 415 -15.09 -10.87 0.87
C SER A 415 -16.47 -11.28 0.34
N ARG A 416 -16.84 -10.76 -0.84
CA ARG A 416 -18.11 -11.12 -1.48
C ARG A 416 -18.19 -12.60 -1.84
N GLN A 417 -17.11 -13.16 -2.40
CA GLN A 417 -17.09 -14.54 -2.84
C GLN A 417 -17.12 -15.52 -1.66
N GLU A 418 -16.38 -15.22 -0.59
CA GLU A 418 -16.43 -16.06 0.61
C GLU A 418 -17.81 -16.03 1.27
N GLN A 419 -18.49 -14.87 1.33
CA GLN A 419 -19.87 -14.77 1.82
C GLN A 419 -20.85 -15.58 0.97
N SER A 420 -20.62 -15.69 -0.34
CA SER A 420 -21.47 -16.52 -1.22
C SER A 420 -21.27 -18.01 -1.03
N LEU A 421 -20.11 -18.44 -0.53
CA LEU A 421 -19.81 -19.85 -0.22
C LEU A 421 -20.42 -20.28 1.12
N ASP A 422 -20.57 -19.34 2.05
CA ASP A 422 -21.17 -19.59 3.38
C ASP A 422 -22.72 -19.68 3.34
N ARG A 423 -23.36 -19.21 2.25
CA ARG A 423 -24.82 -19.35 2.08
C ARG A 423 -25.19 -20.81 1.80
N PRO A 424 -26.21 -21.37 2.47
CA PRO A 424 -26.70 -22.73 2.17
C PRO A 424 -27.07 -22.84 0.70
N LYS A 425 -26.65 -23.95 0.06
CA LYS A 425 -26.82 -24.20 -1.40
C LYS A 425 -28.28 -24.20 -1.90
N GLY A 426 -29.27 -24.03 -1.03
CA GLY A 426 -30.69 -23.96 -1.38
C GLY A 426 -31.18 -22.62 -1.95
N GLU A 427 -30.44 -21.52 -1.72
CA GLU A 427 -30.87 -20.17 -2.19
C GLU A 427 -30.27 -19.77 -3.55
N SER A 428 -29.34 -20.54 -4.11
CA SER A 428 -28.63 -20.17 -5.34
C SER A 428 -29.35 -20.55 -6.66
N LEU A 429 -30.54 -21.12 -6.61
CA LEU A 429 -31.29 -21.53 -7.80
C LEU A 429 -32.38 -20.54 -8.25
N LEU A 430 -32.50 -19.37 -7.60
CA LEU A 430 -33.55 -18.37 -7.88
C LEU A 430 -33.01 -16.98 -8.27
N GLU A 431 -31.72 -16.86 -8.68
CA GLU A 431 -31.17 -15.61 -9.27
C GLU A 431 -30.94 -15.75 -10.78
#